data_0de7b148f5423c96a89bc52b37941cd1
#
_entry.id   0de7b148f5423c96a89bc52b37941cd1
#
_cell.length_a   1.000
_cell.length_b   1.000
_cell.length_c   1.000
_cell.angle_alpha   90.00
_cell.angle_beta   90.00
_cell.angle_gamma   90.00
#
_symmetry.space_group_name_H-M   'P 1'
#
loop_
_entity.id
_entity.type
_entity.pdbx_description
1 polymer ?
#
loop_
_entity_poly.entity_id
_entity_poly.type
_entity_poly.pdbx_seq_one_letter_code
_entity_poly.pdbx_strand_id
1 'polypeptide(L)'
;MFGKQKNYSAWLLIAAIAAALWLPNLFALGMFIDGIVDAILAQSLYLHIGSFWEPKSQAISWSWGTMPLSIYLLSLFYKILGDHFWVERVYSFLCALLQLGLIYQLWKTLFAYEEAIKKQAWLPCLLWIICPLTGWCYGNNMMENTMTLFTTSAIIASLSFIRTQKNILLSSFLVALFLLLAFITKGPVVLFVFALPALFIGMNENFNWQLALKFSFLQIFSFFLLAVSLFSIPEANNFLHHYFEEQIKPSLGNSSPTDGARYSILLLLTITIFPFVLMSAIRFGINKKTLPNEKMYWRFLLLGLCGSLPIMISNKQRQFYLLPAMVPFVIGFAIYLLPLIDWLNEKIKESWQQKIIPVIKYGSIATILLCMVLCFTQAGTFVRDNDLLSDLQRVNTLTKNETAICADDIFFEQWSLKDYLLRLYRKRVCMSNENVKTPFYFTLPNQTGEHLPAGSKKIMAGKTLDLYQTPQ
;
A
#
# COMPACT_ATOMS: atom_id res chain seq x y z
N MET A 1 6.54 33.18 19.53
CA MET A 1 7.53 32.11 19.75
C MET A 1 6.89 30.73 19.93
N PHE A 2 5.82 30.61 20.72
CA PHE A 2 5.11 29.34 21.00
C PHE A 2 4.54 28.60 19.78
N GLY A 3 4.01 29.30 18.75
CA GLY A 3 3.45 28.66 17.58
C GLY A 3 4.46 27.83 16.75
N LYS A 4 5.73 28.24 16.69
CA LYS A 4 6.80 27.49 16.02
C LYS A 4 7.19 26.22 16.79
N GLN A 5 7.26 26.31 18.13
CA GLN A 5 7.59 25.15 18.98
C GLN A 5 6.49 24.09 18.96
N LYS A 6 5.21 24.48 18.94
CA LYS A 6 4.08 23.55 18.83
C LYS A 6 4.13 22.77 17.53
N ASN A 7 4.33 23.44 16.41
CA ASN A 7 4.42 22.77 15.11
C ASN A 7 5.60 21.79 15.04
N TYR A 8 6.75 22.18 15.58
CA TYR A 8 7.92 21.28 15.65
C TYR A 8 7.65 20.02 16.46
N SER A 9 6.99 20.16 17.64
CA SER A 9 6.63 19.02 18.48
C SER A 9 5.62 18.10 17.82
N ALA A 10 4.66 18.63 17.03
CA ALA A 10 3.71 17.82 16.26
C ALA A 10 4.43 17.01 15.18
N TRP A 11 5.38 17.59 14.46
CA TRP A 11 6.18 16.85 13.47
C TRP A 11 7.07 15.78 14.10
N LEU A 12 7.65 16.04 15.26
CA LEU A 12 8.40 15.03 16.02
C LEU A 12 7.49 13.88 16.46
N LEU A 13 6.27 14.18 16.91
CA LEU A 13 5.29 13.16 17.27
C LEU A 13 4.93 12.28 16.06
N ILE A 14 4.69 12.89 14.89
CA ILE A 14 4.43 12.16 13.65
C ILE A 14 5.62 11.25 13.30
N ALA A 15 6.84 11.77 13.38
CA ALA A 15 8.05 10.99 13.14
C ALA A 15 8.20 9.83 14.15
N ALA A 16 7.86 10.04 15.42
CA ALA A 16 7.89 8.98 16.43
C ALA A 16 6.85 7.89 16.18
N ILE A 17 5.62 8.28 15.79
CA ILE A 17 4.58 7.31 15.43
C ILE A 17 4.98 6.53 14.17
N ALA A 18 5.51 7.21 13.15
CA ALA A 18 6.05 6.56 11.94
C ALA A 18 7.16 5.56 12.28
N ALA A 19 8.09 5.97 13.15
CA ALA A 19 9.14 5.10 13.62
C ALA A 19 8.57 3.88 14.34
N ALA A 20 7.61 4.07 15.24
CA ALA A 20 6.99 2.97 16.00
C ALA A 20 6.23 1.98 15.12
N LEU A 21 5.60 2.45 14.05
CA LEU A 21 4.83 1.59 13.14
C LEU A 21 5.73 0.75 12.21
N TRP A 22 6.86 1.28 11.76
CA TRP A 22 7.59 0.64 10.66
C TRP A 22 9.03 0.25 10.99
N LEU A 23 9.75 1.01 11.84
CA LEU A 23 11.17 0.71 12.10
C LEU A 23 11.40 -0.64 12.81
N PRO A 24 10.65 -1.04 13.86
CA PRO A 24 10.94 -2.27 14.57
C PRO A 24 11.00 -3.51 13.67
N ASN A 25 10.13 -3.54 12.65
CA ASN A 25 10.00 -4.69 11.75
C ASN A 25 10.79 -4.51 10.43
N LEU A 26 11.58 -3.45 10.27
CA LEU A 26 12.22 -3.12 9.00
C LEU A 26 13.14 -4.24 8.51
N PHE A 27 13.87 -4.89 9.41
CA PHE A 27 14.79 -5.99 9.14
C PHE A 27 14.26 -7.35 9.62
N ALA A 28 13.00 -7.43 10.02
CA ALA A 28 12.37 -8.67 10.44
C ALA A 28 11.82 -9.47 9.24
N LEU A 29 11.69 -10.79 9.41
CA LEU A 29 11.15 -11.71 8.42
C LEU A 29 9.64 -11.90 8.59
N GLY A 30 8.97 -12.23 7.49
CA GLY A 30 7.52 -12.46 7.43
C GLY A 30 6.72 -11.22 7.09
N MET A 31 5.88 -11.31 6.06
CA MET A 31 4.97 -10.26 5.62
C MET A 31 3.71 -10.88 4.99
N PHE A 32 2.74 -10.07 4.64
CA PHE A 32 1.54 -10.54 3.95
C PHE A 32 1.88 -11.12 2.57
N ILE A 33 1.15 -12.15 2.16
CA ILE A 33 1.46 -12.95 0.98
C ILE A 33 1.57 -12.12 -0.31
N ASP A 34 0.66 -11.17 -0.55
CA ASP A 34 0.72 -10.32 -1.76
C ASP A 34 2.07 -9.56 -1.83
N GLY A 35 2.54 -9.05 -0.69
CA GLY A 35 3.84 -8.36 -0.65
C GLY A 35 5.04 -9.28 -0.91
N ILE A 36 4.94 -10.59 -0.57
CA ILE A 36 5.97 -11.58 -0.88
C ILE A 36 5.94 -11.90 -2.37
N VAL A 37 4.76 -12.10 -2.96
CA VAL A 37 4.58 -12.33 -4.41
C VAL A 37 5.19 -11.17 -5.20
N ASP A 38 4.89 -9.93 -4.83
CA ASP A 38 5.46 -8.75 -5.47
C ASP A 38 7.00 -8.71 -5.34
N ALA A 39 7.53 -9.10 -4.17
CA ALA A 39 8.97 -9.19 -3.93
C ALA A 39 9.64 -10.27 -4.78
N ILE A 40 9.02 -11.44 -4.97
CA ILE A 40 9.51 -12.53 -5.84
C ILE A 40 9.57 -12.07 -7.28
N LEU A 41 8.50 -11.43 -7.79
CA LEU A 41 8.47 -10.93 -9.15
C LEU A 41 9.51 -9.84 -9.38
N ALA A 42 9.71 -8.96 -8.41
CA ALA A 42 10.75 -7.93 -8.46
C ALA A 42 12.18 -8.52 -8.40
N GLN A 43 12.37 -9.57 -7.57
CA GLN A 43 13.62 -10.34 -7.53
C GLN A 43 13.90 -11.02 -8.87
N SER A 44 12.87 -11.59 -9.49
CA SER A 44 12.99 -12.22 -10.80
C SER A 44 13.43 -11.22 -11.88
N LEU A 45 12.84 -10.02 -11.91
CA LEU A 45 13.27 -8.93 -12.79
C LEU A 45 14.72 -8.49 -12.49
N TYR A 46 15.11 -8.43 -11.23
CA TYR A 46 16.49 -8.15 -10.83
C TYR A 46 17.47 -9.22 -11.36
N LEU A 47 17.07 -10.48 -11.39
CA LEU A 47 17.82 -11.62 -11.89
C LEU A 47 17.71 -11.81 -13.42
N HIS A 48 17.11 -10.84 -14.13
CA HIS A 48 16.84 -10.90 -15.57
C HIS A 48 15.93 -12.05 -16.00
N ILE A 49 15.03 -12.51 -15.13
CA ILE A 49 14.00 -13.49 -15.42
C ILE A 49 12.70 -12.74 -15.75
N GLY A 50 12.24 -12.84 -17.00
CA GLY A 50 11.10 -12.08 -17.51
C GLY A 50 11.43 -10.65 -17.93
N SER A 51 10.40 -9.84 -18.17
CA SER A 51 10.51 -8.45 -18.61
C SER A 51 9.55 -7.55 -17.82
N PHE A 52 9.61 -6.23 -18.07
CA PHE A 52 8.68 -5.28 -17.44
C PHE A 52 7.21 -5.67 -17.64
N TRP A 53 6.82 -6.02 -18.88
CA TRP A 53 5.45 -6.39 -19.21
C TRP A 53 5.13 -7.88 -18.99
N GLU A 54 6.12 -8.68 -18.69
CA GLU A 54 5.96 -10.10 -18.43
C GLU A 54 6.83 -10.51 -17.23
N PRO A 55 6.51 -10.01 -16.02
CA PRO A 55 7.23 -10.42 -14.82
C PRO A 55 6.94 -11.90 -14.57
N LYS A 56 7.96 -12.75 -14.69
CA LYS A 56 7.90 -14.20 -14.51
C LYS A 56 8.56 -14.60 -13.20
N SER A 57 8.14 -15.71 -12.63
CA SER A 57 8.81 -16.35 -11.51
C SER A 57 8.92 -17.85 -11.76
N GLN A 58 9.94 -18.48 -11.18
CA GLN A 58 10.12 -19.93 -11.28
C GLN A 58 9.03 -20.74 -10.56
N ALA A 59 8.29 -20.11 -9.64
CA ALA A 59 7.27 -20.79 -8.83
C ALA A 59 5.85 -20.31 -9.11
N ILE A 60 5.69 -19.16 -9.77
CA ILE A 60 4.39 -18.56 -10.07
C ILE A 60 4.16 -18.72 -11.57
N SER A 61 3.30 -19.67 -11.96
CA SER A 61 2.99 -19.97 -13.36
C SER A 61 2.17 -18.87 -14.04
N TRP A 62 1.61 -17.91 -13.30
CA TRP A 62 0.75 -16.84 -13.81
C TRP A 62 1.22 -15.47 -13.32
N SER A 63 1.78 -14.72 -14.23
CA SER A 63 2.25 -13.36 -14.02
C SER A 63 1.22 -12.28 -14.38
N TRP A 64 0.15 -12.66 -15.08
CA TRP A 64 -0.84 -11.76 -15.66
C TRP A 64 -1.74 -11.06 -14.64
N GLY A 65 -1.74 -11.51 -13.38
CA GLY A 65 -2.55 -10.94 -12.31
C GLY A 65 -2.00 -9.69 -11.66
N THR A 66 -0.75 -9.34 -11.92
CA THR A 66 -0.03 -8.32 -11.15
C THR A 66 0.51 -7.24 -12.08
N MET A 67 0.05 -6.01 -11.90
CA MET A 67 0.49 -4.85 -12.69
C MET A 67 1.99 -4.57 -12.47
N PRO A 68 2.76 -4.19 -13.52
CA PRO A 68 4.22 -4.28 -13.51
C PRO A 68 4.96 -3.14 -12.80
N LEU A 69 4.36 -1.94 -12.65
CA LEU A 69 5.15 -0.75 -12.29
C LEU A 69 5.75 -0.81 -10.89
N SER A 70 4.98 -1.23 -9.86
CA SER A 70 5.53 -1.33 -8.49
C SER A 70 6.61 -2.41 -8.39
N ILE A 71 6.43 -3.53 -9.10
CA ILE A 71 7.39 -4.62 -9.19
C ILE A 71 8.69 -4.12 -9.80
N TYR A 72 8.60 -3.39 -10.92
CA TYR A 72 9.77 -2.82 -11.58
C TYR A 72 10.50 -1.81 -10.67
N LEU A 73 9.76 -0.90 -10.02
CA LEU A 73 10.36 0.06 -9.10
C LEU A 73 11.07 -0.65 -7.94
N LEU A 74 10.48 -1.67 -7.36
CA LEU A 74 11.12 -2.49 -6.32
C LEU A 74 12.37 -3.20 -6.87
N SER A 75 12.34 -3.70 -8.10
CA SER A 75 13.52 -4.34 -8.73
C SER A 75 14.71 -3.39 -8.86
N LEU A 76 14.46 -2.09 -9.06
CA LEU A 76 15.53 -1.08 -9.05
C LEU A 76 16.15 -0.91 -7.66
N PHE A 77 15.36 -1.06 -6.60
CA PHE A 77 15.90 -1.07 -5.22
C PHE A 77 16.80 -2.27 -4.98
N TYR A 78 16.47 -3.45 -5.51
CA TYR A 78 17.38 -4.59 -5.45
C TYR A 78 18.69 -4.36 -6.20
N LYS A 79 18.67 -3.62 -7.32
CA LYS A 79 19.90 -3.24 -8.05
C LYS A 79 20.81 -2.31 -7.22
N ILE A 80 20.23 -1.47 -6.37
CA ILE A 80 20.97 -0.49 -5.57
C ILE A 80 21.40 -1.08 -4.22
N LEU A 81 20.51 -1.82 -3.55
CA LEU A 81 20.69 -2.27 -2.15
C LEU A 81 21.04 -3.76 -2.05
N GLY A 82 21.02 -4.49 -3.16
CA GLY A 82 21.22 -5.94 -3.19
C GLY A 82 19.94 -6.73 -2.94
N ASP A 83 19.99 -8.05 -3.17
CA ASP A 83 18.86 -8.96 -3.01
C ASP A 83 18.73 -9.42 -1.54
N HIS A 84 18.26 -8.51 -0.70
CA HIS A 84 18.03 -8.78 0.71
C HIS A 84 16.53 -8.68 1.01
N PHE A 85 16.03 -9.53 1.93
CA PHE A 85 14.60 -9.59 2.33
C PHE A 85 14.09 -8.31 2.99
N TRP A 86 14.94 -7.42 3.45
CA TRP A 86 14.55 -6.15 4.05
C TRP A 86 14.35 -5.03 3.02
N VAL A 87 14.80 -5.22 1.77
CA VAL A 87 14.76 -4.17 0.73
C VAL A 87 13.32 -3.79 0.39
N GLU A 88 12.40 -4.76 0.32
CA GLU A 88 10.98 -4.50 0.09
C GLU A 88 10.34 -3.66 1.19
N ARG A 89 10.76 -3.85 2.45
CA ARG A 89 10.27 -3.03 3.56
C ARG A 89 10.85 -1.62 3.54
N VAL A 90 12.12 -1.47 3.16
CA VAL A 90 12.77 -0.16 2.95
C VAL A 90 12.07 0.58 1.80
N TYR A 91 11.79 -0.08 0.68
CA TYR A 91 11.03 0.48 -0.43
C TYR A 91 9.65 0.99 0.04
N SER A 92 8.92 0.14 0.74
CA SER A 92 7.59 0.48 1.28
C SER A 92 7.65 1.63 2.30
N PHE A 93 8.65 1.63 3.18
CA PHE A 93 8.88 2.71 4.15
C PHE A 93 9.19 4.05 3.45
N LEU A 94 10.00 4.05 2.40
CA LEU A 94 10.25 5.25 1.60
C LEU A 94 8.99 5.74 0.89
N CYS A 95 8.16 4.84 0.37
CA CYS A 95 6.83 5.21 -0.14
C CYS A 95 5.97 5.88 0.94
N ALA A 96 6.00 5.41 2.19
CA ALA A 96 5.27 6.05 3.30
C ALA A 96 5.75 7.47 3.58
N LEU A 97 7.07 7.69 3.60
CA LEU A 97 7.64 9.03 3.80
C LEU A 97 7.31 9.98 2.64
N LEU A 98 7.39 9.51 1.41
CA LEU A 98 6.99 10.29 0.23
C LEU A 98 5.50 10.64 0.29
N GLN A 99 4.64 9.70 0.69
CA GLN A 99 3.20 9.94 0.83
C GLN A 99 2.89 11.00 1.88
N LEU A 100 3.59 11.01 3.02
CA LEU A 100 3.47 12.09 4.00
C LEU A 100 3.86 13.45 3.39
N GLY A 101 4.94 13.49 2.60
CA GLY A 101 5.34 14.69 1.87
C GLY A 101 4.27 15.16 0.87
N LEU A 102 3.63 14.24 0.17
CA LEU A 102 2.53 14.56 -0.76
C LEU A 102 1.28 15.05 -0.02
N ILE A 103 0.90 14.46 1.11
CA ILE A 103 -0.22 14.94 1.94
C ILE A 103 0.06 16.35 2.47
N TYR A 104 1.27 16.60 2.95
CA TYR A 104 1.71 17.93 3.34
C TYR A 104 1.60 18.93 2.19
N GLN A 105 2.07 18.57 0.99
CA GLN A 105 1.99 19.42 -0.19
C GLN A 105 0.53 19.63 -0.65
N LEU A 106 -0.30 18.60 -0.60
CA LEU A 106 -1.73 18.68 -0.91
C LEU A 106 -2.42 19.71 -0.01
N TRP A 107 -2.18 19.63 1.31
CA TRP A 107 -2.71 20.60 2.27
C TRP A 107 -2.25 22.03 2.00
N LYS A 108 -0.96 22.20 1.71
CA LYS A 108 -0.42 23.52 1.33
C LYS A 108 -1.01 24.07 0.03
N THR A 109 -1.29 23.20 -0.92
CA THR A 109 -1.95 23.58 -2.17
C THR A 109 -3.39 24.00 -1.90
N LEU A 110 -4.13 23.30 -1.04
CA LEU A 110 -5.50 23.64 -0.68
C LEU A 110 -5.62 25.00 0.02
N PHE A 111 -4.72 25.28 0.96
CA PHE A 111 -4.79 26.45 1.82
C PHE A 111 -3.65 27.46 1.54
N ALA A 112 -3.29 27.62 0.25
CA ALA A 112 -2.16 28.46 -0.14
C ALA A 112 -2.29 29.93 0.32
N TYR A 113 -3.52 30.45 0.43
CA TYR A 113 -3.81 31.83 0.86
C TYR A 113 -4.29 31.95 2.32
N GLU A 114 -4.45 30.84 3.02
CA GLU A 114 -4.92 30.78 4.40
C GLU A 114 -3.79 30.38 5.34
N GLU A 115 -2.85 31.28 5.62
CA GLU A 115 -1.60 30.98 6.34
C GLU A 115 -1.82 30.33 7.70
N ALA A 116 -2.91 30.62 8.41
CA ALA A 116 -3.24 30.01 9.69
C ALA A 116 -3.55 28.51 9.52
N ILE A 117 -4.36 28.15 8.55
CA ILE A 117 -4.75 26.76 8.25
C ILE A 117 -3.57 26.01 7.60
N LYS A 118 -2.87 26.65 6.68
CA LYS A 118 -1.67 26.08 6.01
C LYS A 118 -0.61 25.58 6.99
N LYS A 119 -0.41 26.30 8.12
CA LYS A 119 0.50 25.88 9.19
C LYS A 119 0.07 24.60 9.94
N GLN A 120 -1.18 24.19 9.81
CA GLN A 120 -1.73 22.99 10.42
C GLN A 120 -1.61 21.74 9.52
N ALA A 121 -0.72 21.76 8.51
CA ALA A 121 -0.44 20.63 7.62
C ALA A 121 0.02 19.34 8.33
N TRP A 122 0.45 19.44 9.58
CA TRP A 122 0.73 18.29 10.43
C TRP A 122 -0.51 17.46 10.75
N LEU A 123 -1.71 18.09 10.80
CA LEU A 123 -2.93 17.41 11.18
C LEU A 123 -3.33 16.31 10.18
N PRO A 124 -3.46 16.56 8.86
CA PRO A 124 -3.73 15.48 7.91
C PRO A 124 -2.61 14.44 7.87
N CYS A 125 -1.34 14.81 8.06
CA CYS A 125 -0.24 13.86 8.15
C CYS A 125 -0.38 12.95 9.39
N LEU A 126 -0.79 13.50 10.53
CA LEU A 126 -1.09 12.72 11.74
C LEU A 126 -2.26 11.76 11.51
N LEU A 127 -3.37 12.24 10.95
CA LEU A 127 -4.53 11.39 10.66
C LEU A 127 -4.17 10.25 9.69
N TRP A 128 -3.35 10.53 8.67
CA TRP A 128 -2.87 9.50 7.75
C TRP A 128 -2.09 8.41 8.47
N ILE A 129 -1.17 8.78 9.34
CA ILE A 129 -0.28 7.82 9.99
C ILE A 129 -0.99 6.98 11.06
N ILE A 130 -1.99 7.54 11.75
CA ILE A 130 -2.80 6.81 12.75
C ILE A 130 -3.91 5.97 12.10
N CYS A 131 -4.15 6.08 10.79
CA CYS A 131 -5.05 5.20 10.08
C CYS A 131 -4.52 3.76 10.12
N PRO A 132 -5.25 2.78 10.68
CA PRO A 132 -4.76 1.41 10.83
C PRO A 132 -4.38 0.78 9.49
N LEU A 133 -5.13 1.08 8.43
CA LEU A 133 -4.87 0.59 7.08
C LEU A 133 -3.51 1.06 6.56
N THR A 134 -3.13 2.30 6.84
CA THR A 134 -1.83 2.86 6.44
C THR A 134 -0.68 2.08 7.09
N GLY A 135 -0.72 1.90 8.43
CA GLY A 135 0.29 1.14 9.15
C GLY A 135 0.47 -0.28 8.58
N TRP A 136 -0.65 -0.93 8.29
CA TRP A 136 -0.65 -2.29 7.77
C TRP A 136 -0.12 -2.39 6.33
N CYS A 137 -0.60 -1.54 5.40
CA CYS A 137 -0.18 -1.59 3.99
C CYS A 137 1.33 -1.33 3.83
N TYR A 138 1.85 -0.28 4.48
CA TYR A 138 3.26 0.07 4.38
C TYR A 138 4.17 -0.92 5.13
N GLY A 139 3.66 -1.62 6.13
CA GLY A 139 4.38 -2.73 6.80
C GLY A 139 4.48 -4.01 5.96
N ASN A 140 3.64 -4.17 4.91
CA ASN A 140 3.53 -5.41 4.14
C ASN A 140 3.88 -5.28 2.64
N ASN A 141 4.57 -4.23 2.24
CA ASN A 141 5.02 -4.02 0.84
C ASN A 141 3.88 -4.13 -0.20
N MET A 142 2.74 -3.49 0.08
CA MET A 142 1.58 -3.56 -0.81
C MET A 142 1.76 -2.65 -2.03
N MET A 143 1.32 -3.08 -3.22
CA MET A 143 1.34 -2.27 -4.45
C MET A 143 0.55 -0.96 -4.30
N GLU A 144 -0.49 -0.98 -3.48
CA GLU A 144 -1.32 0.17 -3.15
C GLU A 144 -0.52 1.34 -2.55
N ASN A 145 0.64 1.06 -1.95
CA ASN A 145 1.55 2.10 -1.44
C ASN A 145 2.06 2.99 -2.59
N THR A 146 2.56 2.36 -3.64
CA THR A 146 3.04 3.04 -4.87
C THR A 146 1.88 3.68 -5.63
N MET A 147 0.77 2.97 -5.79
CA MET A 147 -0.44 3.49 -6.45
C MET A 147 -0.94 4.77 -5.77
N THR A 148 -0.93 4.81 -4.43
CA THR A 148 -1.40 5.97 -3.66
C THR A 148 -0.50 7.20 -3.87
N LEU A 149 0.81 7.02 -4.05
CA LEU A 149 1.72 8.13 -4.40
C LEU A 149 1.29 8.81 -5.69
N PHE A 150 1.09 8.04 -6.75
CA PHE A 150 0.70 8.58 -8.05
C PHE A 150 -0.72 9.16 -8.02
N THR A 151 -1.66 8.51 -7.33
CA THR A 151 -3.03 9.03 -7.17
C THR A 151 -3.04 10.36 -6.43
N THR A 152 -2.26 10.49 -5.35
CA THR A 152 -2.15 11.75 -4.60
C THR A 152 -1.49 12.83 -5.46
N SER A 153 -0.48 12.50 -6.25
CA SER A 153 0.14 13.43 -7.20
C SER A 153 -0.84 13.93 -8.26
N ALA A 154 -1.70 13.05 -8.77
CA ALA A 154 -2.78 13.44 -9.69
C ALA A 154 -3.79 14.40 -9.03
N ILE A 155 -4.18 14.14 -7.77
CA ILE A 155 -5.04 15.04 -7.00
C ILE A 155 -4.38 16.41 -6.82
N ILE A 156 -3.10 16.47 -6.46
CA ILE A 156 -2.35 17.72 -6.31
C ILE A 156 -2.29 18.49 -7.63
N ALA A 157 -1.97 17.84 -8.74
CA ALA A 157 -1.91 18.45 -10.06
C ALA A 157 -3.27 19.04 -10.48
N SER A 158 -4.35 18.28 -10.26
CA SER A 158 -5.71 18.73 -10.56
C SER A 158 -6.12 19.94 -9.71
N LEU A 159 -5.90 19.90 -8.40
CA LEU A 159 -6.23 21.01 -7.49
C LEU A 159 -5.37 22.24 -7.75
N SER A 160 -4.10 22.06 -8.12
CA SER A 160 -3.22 23.16 -8.50
C SER A 160 -3.78 23.92 -9.71
N PHE A 161 -4.28 23.21 -10.72
CA PHE A 161 -4.96 23.85 -11.86
C PHE A 161 -6.26 24.55 -11.44
N ILE A 162 -7.13 23.87 -10.68
CA ILE A 162 -8.41 24.46 -10.25
C ILE A 162 -8.18 25.77 -9.49
N ARG A 163 -7.11 25.86 -8.73
CA ARG A 163 -6.75 27.10 -8.00
C ARG A 163 -6.14 28.19 -8.86
N THR A 164 -5.20 27.82 -9.71
CA THR A 164 -4.38 28.80 -10.43
C THR A 164 -4.87 29.09 -11.83
N GLN A 165 -5.61 28.14 -12.43
CA GLN A 165 -6.09 28.11 -13.81
C GLN A 165 -5.00 28.31 -14.87
N LYS A 166 -3.74 28.05 -14.49
CA LYS A 166 -2.59 28.18 -15.37
C LYS A 166 -2.31 26.85 -16.08
N ASN A 167 -2.00 26.95 -17.37
CA ASN A 167 -1.51 25.80 -18.17
C ASN A 167 -2.43 24.57 -18.15
N ILE A 168 -3.69 24.74 -18.58
CA ILE A 168 -4.67 23.64 -18.58
C ILE A 168 -4.16 22.39 -19.29
N LEU A 169 -3.45 22.49 -20.41
CA LEU A 169 -2.92 21.35 -21.15
C LEU A 169 -1.87 20.59 -20.34
N LEU A 170 -0.88 21.31 -19.78
CA LEU A 170 0.15 20.68 -18.94
C LEU A 170 -0.47 20.02 -17.70
N SER A 171 -1.39 20.69 -17.05
CA SER A 171 -2.06 20.14 -15.86
C SER A 171 -2.89 18.91 -16.20
N SER A 172 -3.64 18.93 -17.31
CA SER A 172 -4.41 17.77 -17.78
C SER A 172 -3.49 16.59 -18.12
N PHE A 173 -2.38 16.86 -18.79
CA PHE A 173 -1.38 15.83 -19.12
C PHE A 173 -0.73 15.25 -17.86
N LEU A 174 -0.34 16.07 -16.88
CA LEU A 174 0.24 15.59 -15.63
C LEU A 174 -0.75 14.73 -14.82
N VAL A 175 -2.03 15.14 -14.74
CA VAL A 175 -3.06 14.31 -14.11
C VAL A 175 -3.19 12.99 -14.84
N ALA A 176 -3.28 12.99 -16.16
CA ALA A 176 -3.39 11.79 -16.99
C ALA A 176 -2.17 10.88 -16.82
N LEU A 177 -0.96 11.44 -16.82
CA LEU A 177 0.29 10.70 -16.62
C LEU A 177 0.33 10.03 -15.25
N PHE A 178 0.05 10.77 -14.16
CA PHE A 178 0.05 10.18 -12.82
C PHE A 178 -1.04 9.11 -12.67
N LEU A 179 -2.21 9.30 -13.28
CA LEU A 179 -3.27 8.30 -13.27
C LEU A 179 -2.90 7.06 -14.09
N LEU A 180 -2.19 7.21 -15.22
CA LEU A 180 -1.67 6.07 -15.96
C LEU A 180 -0.63 5.31 -15.14
N LEU A 181 0.31 6.00 -14.49
CA LEU A 181 1.29 5.35 -13.61
C LEU A 181 0.61 4.62 -12.44
N ALA A 182 -0.42 5.21 -11.84
CA ALA A 182 -1.22 4.55 -10.83
C ALA A 182 -1.99 3.33 -11.39
N PHE A 183 -2.54 3.44 -12.60
CA PHE A 183 -3.27 2.37 -13.29
C PHE A 183 -2.34 1.17 -13.56
N ILE A 184 -1.16 1.39 -14.14
CA ILE A 184 -0.18 0.31 -14.40
C ILE A 184 0.54 -0.16 -13.13
N THR A 185 0.17 0.37 -11.95
CA THR A 185 0.58 -0.15 -10.65
C THR A 185 -0.42 -1.18 -10.10
N LYS A 186 -1.74 -0.93 -10.17
CA LYS A 186 -2.76 -1.84 -9.57
C LYS A 186 -4.10 -1.87 -10.32
N GLY A 187 -4.27 -1.11 -11.40
CA GLY A 187 -5.48 -1.11 -12.22
C GLY A 187 -6.47 0.03 -11.93
N PRO A 188 -7.77 -0.15 -12.26
CA PRO A 188 -8.72 0.95 -12.47
C PRO A 188 -9.21 1.68 -11.22
N VAL A 189 -8.88 1.22 -10.01
CA VAL A 189 -9.35 1.81 -8.74
C VAL A 189 -9.04 3.32 -8.64
N VAL A 190 -8.02 3.81 -9.36
CA VAL A 190 -7.53 5.19 -9.33
C VAL A 190 -8.37 6.19 -10.14
N LEU A 191 -9.26 5.70 -11.00
CA LEU A 191 -10.01 6.54 -11.96
C LEU A 191 -11.01 7.51 -11.27
N PHE A 192 -11.29 7.33 -9.99
CA PHE A 192 -12.14 8.22 -9.21
C PHE A 192 -11.65 9.67 -9.20
N VAL A 193 -10.35 9.91 -9.44
CA VAL A 193 -9.77 11.26 -9.50
C VAL A 193 -10.38 12.09 -10.63
N PHE A 194 -10.89 11.47 -11.69
CA PHE A 194 -11.62 12.17 -12.75
C PHE A 194 -12.92 12.86 -12.27
N ALA A 195 -13.46 12.47 -11.11
CA ALA A 195 -14.60 13.17 -10.50
C ALA A 195 -14.21 14.51 -9.87
N LEU A 196 -12.92 14.76 -9.62
CA LEU A 196 -12.44 15.91 -8.88
C LEU A 196 -12.84 17.24 -9.53
N PRO A 197 -12.69 17.48 -10.84
CA PRO A 197 -13.10 18.76 -11.43
C PRO A 197 -14.60 19.08 -11.20
N ALA A 198 -15.47 18.08 -11.31
CA ALA A 198 -16.91 18.24 -11.08
C ALA A 198 -17.22 18.57 -9.60
N LEU A 199 -16.59 17.88 -8.67
CA LEU A 199 -16.79 18.09 -7.23
C LEU A 199 -16.28 19.45 -6.76
N PHE A 200 -15.29 20.02 -7.43
CA PHE A 200 -14.64 21.26 -7.01
C PHE A 200 -15.10 22.51 -7.79
N ILE A 201 -16.19 22.43 -8.57
CA ILE A 201 -16.81 23.58 -9.21
C ILE A 201 -17.10 24.66 -8.14
N GLY A 202 -16.74 25.92 -8.45
CA GLY A 202 -16.94 27.05 -7.53
C GLY A 202 -15.97 27.03 -6.31
N MET A 203 -14.88 26.27 -6.34
CA MET A 203 -13.78 26.42 -5.39
C MET A 203 -13.04 27.75 -5.59
N ASN A 204 -12.92 28.17 -6.82
CA ASN A 204 -12.44 29.46 -7.25
C ASN A 204 -13.55 30.11 -8.09
N GLU A 205 -13.78 31.41 -7.96
CA GLU A 205 -14.84 32.13 -8.67
C GLU A 205 -14.79 31.89 -10.18
N ASN A 206 -13.59 31.79 -10.73
CA ASN A 206 -13.38 31.58 -12.16
C ASN A 206 -13.45 30.10 -12.58
N PHE A 207 -13.51 29.13 -11.62
CA PHE A 207 -13.63 27.72 -11.93
C PHE A 207 -15.12 27.31 -12.00
N ASN A 208 -15.72 27.64 -13.14
CA ASN A 208 -17.11 27.36 -13.44
C ASN A 208 -17.30 25.97 -14.09
N TRP A 209 -18.55 25.59 -14.36
CA TRP A 209 -18.90 24.30 -14.93
C TRP A 209 -18.31 24.05 -16.33
N GLN A 210 -18.21 25.11 -17.17
CA GLN A 210 -17.65 25.02 -18.53
C GLN A 210 -16.16 24.69 -18.49
N LEU A 211 -15.41 25.37 -17.60
CA LEU A 211 -13.99 25.10 -17.42
C LEU A 211 -13.76 23.72 -16.78
N ALA A 212 -14.64 23.31 -15.85
CA ALA A 212 -14.59 21.98 -15.26
C ALA A 212 -14.79 20.88 -16.31
N LEU A 213 -15.79 21.03 -17.20
CA LEU A 213 -16.01 20.09 -18.30
C LEU A 213 -14.84 20.06 -19.28
N LYS A 214 -14.31 21.22 -19.67
CA LYS A 214 -13.14 21.30 -20.54
C LYS A 214 -11.93 20.61 -19.91
N PHE A 215 -11.67 20.85 -18.64
CA PHE A 215 -10.56 20.23 -17.91
C PHE A 215 -10.75 18.72 -17.76
N SER A 216 -11.95 18.24 -17.41
CA SER A 216 -12.27 16.82 -17.35
C SER A 216 -12.07 16.14 -18.70
N PHE A 217 -12.59 16.76 -19.79
CA PHE A 217 -12.40 16.23 -21.13
C PHE A 217 -10.92 16.09 -21.49
N LEU A 218 -10.11 17.14 -21.25
CA LEU A 218 -8.68 17.11 -21.54
C LEU A 218 -7.92 16.07 -20.71
N GLN A 219 -8.28 15.87 -19.44
CA GLN A 219 -7.67 14.83 -18.60
C GLN A 219 -7.99 13.42 -19.13
N ILE A 220 -9.28 13.16 -19.42
CA ILE A 220 -9.74 11.86 -19.92
C ILE A 220 -9.13 11.59 -21.30
N PHE A 221 -9.15 12.60 -22.19
CA PHE A 221 -8.57 12.49 -23.52
C PHE A 221 -7.05 12.21 -23.46
N SER A 222 -6.32 12.94 -22.61
CA SER A 222 -4.88 12.72 -22.43
C SER A 222 -4.61 11.32 -21.85
N PHE A 223 -5.40 10.88 -20.87
CA PHE A 223 -5.29 9.53 -20.31
C PHE A 223 -5.53 8.46 -21.37
N PHE A 224 -6.58 8.63 -22.17
CA PHE A 224 -6.91 7.71 -23.26
C PHE A 224 -5.78 7.64 -24.30
N LEU A 225 -5.24 8.77 -24.72
CA LEU A 225 -4.10 8.79 -25.66
C LEU A 225 -2.88 8.05 -25.09
N LEU A 226 -2.54 8.31 -23.83
CA LEU A 226 -1.43 7.63 -23.16
C LEU A 226 -1.73 6.12 -23.00
N ALA A 227 -2.94 5.73 -22.63
CA ALA A 227 -3.32 4.33 -22.51
C ALA A 227 -3.30 3.62 -23.87
N VAL A 228 -3.82 4.25 -24.93
CA VAL A 228 -3.80 3.71 -26.28
C VAL A 228 -2.37 3.55 -26.79
N SER A 229 -1.46 4.47 -26.46
CA SER A 229 -0.06 4.34 -26.85
C SER A 229 0.62 3.07 -26.28
N LEU A 230 0.15 2.54 -25.16
CA LEU A 230 0.65 1.27 -24.62
C LEU A 230 0.30 0.08 -25.51
N PHE A 231 -0.84 0.11 -26.21
CA PHE A 231 -1.22 -0.96 -27.14
C PHE A 231 -0.35 -1.01 -28.40
N SER A 232 0.43 0.06 -28.68
CA SER A 232 1.42 0.06 -29.76
C SER A 232 2.68 -0.73 -29.40
N ILE A 233 2.86 -1.09 -28.12
CA ILE A 233 3.95 -1.93 -27.62
C ILE A 233 3.43 -3.36 -27.55
N PRO A 234 3.96 -4.31 -28.35
CA PRO A 234 3.41 -5.68 -28.44
C PRO A 234 3.32 -6.38 -27.08
N GLU A 235 4.34 -6.26 -26.26
CA GLU A 235 4.39 -6.89 -24.92
C GLU A 235 3.36 -6.27 -23.97
N ALA A 236 3.17 -4.95 -24.02
CA ALA A 236 2.15 -4.26 -23.24
C ALA A 236 0.74 -4.65 -23.66
N ASN A 237 0.49 -4.72 -24.96
CA ASN A 237 -0.80 -5.14 -25.53
C ASN A 237 -1.14 -6.56 -25.07
N ASN A 238 -0.22 -7.50 -25.22
CA ASN A 238 -0.40 -8.88 -24.77
C ASN A 238 -0.69 -8.95 -23.27
N PHE A 239 0.11 -8.25 -22.44
CA PHE A 239 -0.11 -8.18 -20.99
C PHE A 239 -1.48 -7.63 -20.63
N LEU A 240 -1.88 -6.48 -21.20
CA LEU A 240 -3.14 -5.82 -20.88
C LEU A 240 -4.36 -6.67 -21.31
N HIS A 241 -4.25 -7.40 -22.43
CA HIS A 241 -5.28 -8.33 -22.84
C HIS A 241 -5.47 -9.47 -21.84
N HIS A 242 -4.37 -10.14 -21.43
CA HIS A 242 -4.42 -11.18 -20.41
C HIS A 242 -4.90 -10.65 -19.06
N TYR A 243 -4.42 -9.48 -18.64
CA TYR A 243 -4.89 -8.84 -17.40
C TYR A 243 -6.40 -8.60 -17.42
N PHE A 244 -6.95 -8.17 -18.55
CA PHE A 244 -8.38 -7.97 -18.70
C PHE A 244 -9.16 -9.30 -18.60
N GLU A 245 -8.72 -10.33 -19.32
CA GLU A 245 -9.40 -11.65 -19.35
C GLU A 245 -9.28 -12.39 -18.01
N GLU A 246 -8.14 -12.33 -17.33
CA GLU A 246 -7.89 -13.14 -16.14
C GLU A 246 -8.16 -12.40 -14.81
N GLN A 247 -8.14 -11.07 -14.80
CA GLN A 247 -8.35 -10.29 -13.58
C GLN A 247 -9.64 -9.45 -13.62
N ILE A 248 -9.84 -8.65 -14.67
CA ILE A 248 -10.98 -7.72 -14.72
C ILE A 248 -12.28 -8.48 -14.95
N LYS A 249 -12.36 -9.27 -16.03
CA LYS A 249 -13.57 -9.96 -16.43
C LYS A 249 -14.09 -10.93 -15.36
N PRO A 250 -13.26 -11.81 -14.72
CA PRO A 250 -13.72 -12.65 -13.62
C PRO A 250 -14.14 -11.87 -12.39
N SER A 251 -13.49 -10.73 -12.10
CA SER A 251 -13.85 -9.92 -10.93
C SER A 251 -15.17 -9.18 -11.07
N LEU A 252 -15.63 -8.95 -12.29
CA LEU A 252 -16.95 -8.35 -12.60
C LEU A 252 -18.05 -9.42 -12.71
N GLY A 253 -17.70 -10.65 -13.10
CA GLY A 253 -18.61 -11.78 -13.23
C GLY A 253 -18.84 -12.54 -11.91
N ASN A 254 -19.57 -13.65 -11.99
CA ASN A 254 -19.80 -14.57 -10.88
C ASN A 254 -18.91 -15.82 -10.96
N SER A 255 -17.90 -15.81 -11.80
CA SER A 255 -17.04 -16.96 -12.11
C SER A 255 -15.77 -17.04 -11.22
N SER A 256 -15.54 -16.04 -10.40
CA SER A 256 -14.42 -16.07 -9.45
C SER A 256 -14.92 -16.48 -8.07
N PRO A 257 -14.18 -17.30 -7.30
CA PRO A 257 -14.51 -17.53 -5.90
C PRO A 257 -14.54 -16.18 -5.19
N THR A 258 -15.73 -15.80 -4.71
CA THR A 258 -15.94 -14.50 -4.06
C THR A 258 -15.40 -14.55 -2.65
N ASP A 259 -14.55 -13.62 -2.32
CA ASP A 259 -14.05 -13.45 -0.95
C ASP A 259 -15.06 -12.75 -0.02
N GLY A 260 -16.31 -12.64 -0.41
CA GLY A 260 -17.37 -12.02 0.37
C GLY A 260 -18.47 -11.39 -0.46
N ALA A 261 -19.50 -10.89 0.20
CA ALA A 261 -20.58 -10.17 -0.45
C ALA A 261 -20.09 -8.83 -1.02
N ARG A 262 -20.65 -8.40 -2.15
CA ARG A 262 -20.26 -7.14 -2.83
C ARG A 262 -20.36 -5.88 -1.94
N TYR A 263 -21.11 -5.95 -0.83
CA TYR A 263 -21.21 -4.86 0.15
C TYR A 263 -20.16 -4.93 1.27
N SER A 264 -19.29 -5.96 1.30
CA SER A 264 -18.29 -6.10 2.38
C SER A 264 -17.34 -4.92 2.45
N ILE A 265 -17.05 -4.25 1.32
CA ILE A 265 -16.23 -3.04 1.29
C ILE A 265 -16.83 -1.89 2.12
N LEU A 266 -18.14 -1.83 2.27
CA LEU A 266 -18.81 -0.80 3.11
C LEU A 266 -18.46 -1.01 4.59
N LEU A 267 -18.47 -2.27 5.04
CA LEU A 267 -18.05 -2.61 6.40
C LEU A 267 -16.56 -2.30 6.60
N LEU A 268 -15.72 -2.70 5.64
CA LEU A 268 -14.28 -2.44 5.67
C LEU A 268 -13.97 -0.94 5.66
N LEU A 269 -14.70 -0.15 4.86
CA LEU A 269 -14.60 1.30 4.85
C LEU A 269 -14.98 1.88 6.21
N THR A 270 -16.13 1.46 6.76
CA THR A 270 -16.63 1.92 8.08
C THR A 270 -15.60 1.66 9.17
N ILE A 271 -15.03 0.45 9.23
CA ILE A 271 -13.98 0.09 10.19
C ILE A 271 -12.74 0.98 9.99
N THR A 272 -12.35 1.23 8.74
CA THR A 272 -11.15 1.99 8.42
C THR A 272 -11.28 3.47 8.81
N ILE A 273 -12.45 4.10 8.58
CA ILE A 273 -12.68 5.51 8.92
C ILE A 273 -13.18 5.71 10.34
N PHE A 274 -13.52 4.64 11.06
CA PHE A 274 -14.12 4.71 12.41
C PHE A 274 -13.33 5.61 13.39
N PRO A 275 -11.99 5.56 13.46
CA PRO A 275 -11.23 6.46 14.33
C PRO A 275 -11.49 7.95 14.03
N PHE A 276 -11.64 8.31 12.77
CA PHE A 276 -11.91 9.69 12.34
C PHE A 276 -13.34 10.10 12.65
N VAL A 277 -14.30 9.19 12.48
CA VAL A 277 -15.71 9.42 12.86
C VAL A 277 -15.82 9.63 14.37
N LEU A 278 -15.12 8.83 15.18
CA LEU A 278 -15.10 9.00 16.64
C LEU A 278 -14.50 10.36 17.04
N MET A 279 -13.38 10.76 16.47
CA MET A 279 -12.80 12.09 16.70
C MET A 279 -13.76 13.21 16.29
N SER A 280 -14.49 13.02 15.21
CA SER A 280 -15.50 13.97 14.71
C SER A 280 -16.70 14.07 15.66
N ALA A 281 -17.14 12.96 16.24
CA ALA A 281 -18.20 12.92 17.24
C ALA A 281 -17.77 13.65 18.53
N ILE A 282 -16.54 13.43 18.98
CA ILE A 282 -15.96 14.16 20.13
C ILE A 282 -15.95 15.68 19.83
N ARG A 283 -15.48 16.08 18.65
CA ARG A 283 -15.51 17.49 18.23
C ARG A 283 -16.92 18.08 18.29
N PHE A 284 -17.92 17.35 17.77
CA PHE A 284 -19.30 17.81 17.73
C PHE A 284 -19.88 18.01 19.16
N GLY A 285 -19.55 17.11 20.10
CA GLY A 285 -19.98 17.22 21.51
C GLY A 285 -19.34 18.39 22.25
N ILE A 286 -18.08 18.69 21.95
CA ILE A 286 -17.30 19.70 22.69
C ILE A 286 -17.44 21.11 22.07
N ASN A 287 -17.42 21.21 20.73
CA ASN A 287 -17.35 22.47 20.04
C ASN A 287 -18.34 22.55 18.87
N LYS A 288 -19.48 23.20 19.10
CA LYS A 288 -20.54 23.42 18.11
C LYS A 288 -20.28 24.59 17.17
N LYS A 289 -19.08 25.21 17.19
CA LYS A 289 -18.74 26.29 16.24
C LYS A 289 -18.96 25.82 14.81
N THR A 290 -19.41 26.74 13.96
CA THR A 290 -19.58 26.49 12.52
C THR A 290 -18.29 26.00 11.90
N LEU A 291 -18.39 25.07 10.97
CA LEU A 291 -17.25 24.50 10.27
C LEU A 291 -16.68 25.53 9.28
N PRO A 292 -15.46 26.03 9.48
CA PRO A 292 -14.82 26.79 8.42
C PRO A 292 -14.59 25.86 7.23
N ASN A 293 -14.84 26.35 6.02
CA ASN A 293 -14.65 25.56 4.80
C ASN A 293 -15.52 24.27 4.70
N GLU A 294 -16.79 24.34 5.18
CA GLU A 294 -17.71 23.18 5.16
C GLU A 294 -17.85 22.56 3.76
N LYS A 295 -17.96 23.38 2.72
CA LYS A 295 -18.03 22.90 1.33
C LYS A 295 -16.80 22.07 0.96
N MET A 296 -15.61 22.43 1.46
CA MET A 296 -14.38 21.71 1.20
C MET A 296 -14.38 20.34 1.90
N TYR A 297 -14.84 20.28 3.14
CA TYR A 297 -15.03 19.02 3.87
C TYR A 297 -15.89 18.03 3.07
N TRP A 298 -17.08 18.45 2.63
CA TRP A 298 -17.97 17.60 1.87
C TRP A 298 -17.40 17.16 0.53
N ARG A 299 -16.69 18.04 -0.19
CA ARG A 299 -16.01 17.72 -1.46
C ARG A 299 -15.01 16.60 -1.29
N PHE A 300 -14.21 16.64 -0.24
CA PHE A 300 -13.24 15.59 0.03
C PHE A 300 -13.87 14.28 0.50
N LEU A 301 -14.92 14.32 1.30
CA LEU A 301 -15.67 13.11 1.65
C LEU A 301 -16.29 12.47 0.39
N LEU A 302 -16.92 13.27 -0.47
CA LEU A 302 -17.49 12.77 -1.72
C LEU A 302 -16.41 12.19 -2.63
N LEU A 303 -15.24 12.82 -2.74
CA LEU A 303 -14.13 12.28 -3.50
C LEU A 303 -13.64 10.93 -2.93
N GLY A 304 -13.57 10.81 -1.62
CA GLY A 304 -13.26 9.53 -0.95
C GLY A 304 -14.32 8.46 -1.24
N LEU A 305 -15.61 8.81 -1.25
CA LEU A 305 -16.69 7.90 -1.63
C LEU A 305 -16.60 7.49 -3.11
N CYS A 306 -16.26 8.42 -4.01
CA CYS A 306 -16.00 8.09 -5.41
C CYS A 306 -14.86 7.09 -5.58
N GLY A 307 -13.87 7.08 -4.67
CA GLY A 307 -12.76 6.12 -4.69
C GLY A 307 -13.05 4.78 -4.01
N SER A 308 -14.03 4.73 -3.11
CA SER A 308 -14.31 3.52 -2.32
C SER A 308 -15.55 2.76 -2.80
N LEU A 309 -16.66 3.44 -3.11
CA LEU A 309 -17.92 2.77 -3.48
C LEU A 309 -17.84 1.96 -4.79
N PRO A 310 -17.16 2.40 -5.87
CA PRO A 310 -17.06 1.62 -7.09
C PRO A 310 -16.39 0.25 -6.91
N ILE A 311 -15.64 0.02 -5.83
CA ILE A 311 -15.04 -1.28 -5.52
C ILE A 311 -16.14 -2.34 -5.32
N MET A 312 -17.38 -1.95 -4.94
CA MET A 312 -18.54 -2.84 -4.83
C MET A 312 -18.90 -3.54 -6.14
N ILE A 313 -18.49 -3.01 -7.30
CA ILE A 313 -18.73 -3.62 -8.60
C ILE A 313 -17.95 -4.94 -8.73
N SER A 314 -16.75 -4.99 -8.11
CA SER A 314 -15.91 -6.18 -8.10
C SER A 314 -16.34 -7.19 -7.05
N ASN A 315 -16.22 -8.48 -7.37
CA ASN A 315 -16.37 -9.58 -6.40
C ASN A 315 -15.14 -9.70 -5.48
N LYS A 316 -13.97 -9.20 -5.91
CA LYS A 316 -12.74 -9.17 -5.11
C LYS A 316 -12.72 -7.90 -4.28
N GLN A 317 -13.07 -8.02 -2.99
CA GLN A 317 -13.13 -6.87 -2.08
C GLN A 317 -12.13 -7.07 -0.95
N ARG A 318 -11.06 -6.29 -0.99
CA ARG A 318 -10.01 -6.28 0.04
C ARG A 318 -9.87 -4.89 0.64
N GLN A 319 -9.62 -4.83 1.95
CA GLN A 319 -9.50 -3.56 2.67
C GLN A 319 -8.40 -2.65 2.10
N PHE A 320 -7.28 -3.21 1.65
CA PHE A 320 -6.17 -2.43 1.11
C PHE A 320 -6.48 -1.71 -0.21
N TYR A 321 -7.53 -2.11 -0.95
CA TYR A 321 -7.99 -1.34 -2.12
C TYR A 321 -8.54 0.05 -1.76
N LEU A 322 -8.88 0.28 -0.49
CA LEU A 322 -9.32 1.57 0.00
C LEU A 322 -8.19 2.58 0.17
N LEU A 323 -6.91 2.16 0.18
CA LEU A 323 -5.79 3.02 0.55
C LEU A 323 -5.73 4.34 -0.23
N PRO A 324 -5.88 4.40 -1.58
CA PRO A 324 -5.89 5.67 -2.31
C PRO A 324 -7.06 6.58 -1.95
N ALA A 325 -8.24 6.00 -1.65
CA ALA A 325 -9.41 6.74 -1.24
C ALA A 325 -9.29 7.31 0.20
N MET A 326 -8.39 6.75 1.02
CA MET A 326 -8.14 7.29 2.37
C MET A 326 -7.52 8.69 2.35
N VAL A 327 -6.77 9.06 1.31
CA VAL A 327 -6.18 10.41 1.22
C VAL A 327 -7.27 11.51 1.24
N PRO A 328 -8.29 11.49 0.35
CA PRO A 328 -9.42 12.42 0.46
C PRO A 328 -10.13 12.38 1.81
N PHE A 329 -10.42 11.21 2.37
CA PHE A 329 -11.06 11.12 3.69
C PHE A 329 -10.23 11.80 4.77
N VAL A 330 -8.93 11.55 4.82
CA VAL A 330 -8.02 12.17 5.80
C VAL A 330 -8.01 13.69 5.67
N ILE A 331 -7.97 14.23 4.46
CA ILE A 331 -8.05 15.69 4.23
C ILE A 331 -9.40 16.23 4.70
N GLY A 332 -10.51 15.57 4.34
CA GLY A 332 -11.85 15.96 4.78
C GLY A 332 -11.95 15.99 6.32
N PHE A 333 -11.59 14.91 6.99
CA PHE A 333 -11.62 14.85 8.44
C PHE A 333 -10.66 15.84 9.11
N ALA A 334 -9.48 16.10 8.52
CA ALA A 334 -8.58 17.14 9.01
C ALA A 334 -9.24 18.53 8.98
N ILE A 335 -9.93 18.88 7.89
CA ILE A 335 -10.69 20.13 7.79
C ILE A 335 -11.77 20.18 8.88
N TYR A 336 -12.50 19.07 9.08
CA TYR A 336 -13.54 18.99 10.10
C TYR A 336 -13.01 19.19 11.51
N LEU A 337 -11.81 18.74 11.80
CA LEU A 337 -11.18 18.81 13.13
C LEU A 337 -10.47 20.14 13.42
N LEU A 338 -10.31 21.05 12.45
CA LEU A 338 -9.67 22.36 12.68
C LEU A 338 -10.24 23.12 13.88
N PRO A 339 -11.59 23.29 14.03
CA PRO A 339 -12.15 24.01 15.18
C PRO A 339 -11.86 23.34 16.54
N LEU A 340 -11.66 22.02 16.57
CA LEU A 340 -11.27 21.32 17.79
C LEU A 340 -9.84 21.68 18.18
N ILE A 341 -8.93 21.77 17.21
CA ILE A 341 -7.56 22.17 17.45
C ILE A 341 -7.49 23.60 17.97
N ASP A 342 -8.26 24.52 17.41
CA ASP A 342 -8.33 25.90 17.84
C ASP A 342 -8.89 25.98 19.26
N TRP A 343 -9.98 25.27 19.55
CA TRP A 343 -10.57 25.18 20.89
C TRP A 343 -9.59 24.61 21.93
N LEU A 344 -8.86 23.55 21.59
CA LEU A 344 -7.83 22.99 22.47
C LEU A 344 -6.73 24.01 22.75
N ASN A 345 -6.30 24.77 21.73
CA ASN A 345 -5.29 25.81 21.87
C ASN A 345 -5.76 26.96 22.78
N GLU A 346 -7.06 27.31 22.76
CA GLU A 346 -7.66 28.33 23.61
C GLU A 346 -7.83 27.82 25.06
N LYS A 347 -8.21 26.56 25.25
CA LYS A 347 -8.54 25.99 26.58
C LYS A 347 -7.32 25.54 27.37
N ILE A 348 -6.27 25.07 26.70
CA ILE A 348 -5.05 24.63 27.40
C ILE A 348 -4.27 25.86 27.84
N LYS A 349 -4.25 26.07 29.16
CA LYS A 349 -3.50 27.20 29.79
C LYS A 349 -2.03 27.16 29.34
N GLU A 350 -1.44 28.33 29.18
CA GLU A 350 -0.04 28.47 28.75
C GLU A 350 0.93 27.68 29.61
N SER A 351 0.70 27.68 30.94
CA SER A 351 1.47 26.91 31.90
C SER A 351 1.45 25.38 31.64
N TRP A 352 0.34 24.84 31.18
CA TRP A 352 0.25 23.45 30.78
C TRP A 352 0.93 23.18 29.43
N GLN A 353 0.82 24.13 28.50
CA GLN A 353 1.51 24.00 27.19
C GLN A 353 3.04 23.97 27.40
N GLN A 354 3.58 24.78 28.32
CA GLN A 354 4.99 24.78 28.66
C GLN A 354 5.47 23.43 29.23
N LYS A 355 4.59 22.67 29.89
CA LYS A 355 4.90 21.34 30.44
C LYS A 355 4.71 20.22 29.37
N ILE A 356 3.66 20.28 28.59
CA ILE A 356 3.30 19.23 27.59
C ILE A 356 4.27 19.23 26.40
N ILE A 357 4.66 20.40 25.88
CA ILE A 357 5.53 20.49 24.70
C ILE A 357 6.89 19.77 24.90
N PRO A 358 7.62 19.98 26.01
CA PRO A 358 8.84 19.23 26.30
C PRO A 358 8.60 17.71 26.41
N VAL A 359 7.50 17.28 27.07
CA VAL A 359 7.16 15.86 27.20
C VAL A 359 6.95 15.23 25.83
N ILE A 360 6.17 15.85 24.94
CA ILE A 360 6.00 15.37 23.56
C ILE A 360 7.36 15.33 22.84
N LYS A 361 8.15 16.40 22.93
CA LYS A 361 9.45 16.49 22.26
C LYS A 361 10.41 15.39 22.71
N TYR A 362 10.67 15.27 24.00
CA TYR A 362 11.63 14.30 24.52
C TYR A 362 11.09 12.87 24.46
N GLY A 363 9.79 12.67 24.70
CA GLY A 363 9.12 11.40 24.50
C GLY A 363 9.21 10.91 23.06
N SER A 364 8.98 11.78 22.08
CA SER A 364 9.14 11.45 20.67
C SER A 364 10.56 11.06 20.31
N ILE A 365 11.56 11.81 20.79
CA ILE A 365 12.99 11.48 20.57
C ILE A 365 13.32 10.12 21.19
N ALA A 366 12.90 9.89 22.43
CA ALA A 366 13.12 8.62 23.12
C ALA A 366 12.46 7.44 22.36
N THR A 367 11.24 7.63 21.86
CA THR A 367 10.53 6.63 21.04
C THR A 367 11.31 6.32 19.77
N ILE A 368 11.78 7.33 19.03
CA ILE A 368 12.57 7.13 17.80
C ILE A 368 13.84 6.33 18.11
N LEU A 369 14.58 6.72 19.14
CA LEU A 369 15.81 6.03 19.53
C LEU A 369 15.53 4.57 19.94
N LEU A 370 14.47 4.33 20.72
CA LEU A 370 14.04 2.98 21.09
C LEU A 370 13.68 2.16 19.83
N CYS A 371 12.93 2.73 18.88
CA CYS A 371 12.57 2.04 17.65
C CYS A 371 13.80 1.74 16.78
N MET A 372 14.81 2.59 16.76
CA MET A 372 16.09 2.28 16.11
C MET A 372 16.79 1.08 16.75
N VAL A 373 16.83 1.02 18.07
CA VAL A 373 17.38 -0.14 18.79
C VAL A 373 16.60 -1.40 18.46
N LEU A 374 15.26 -1.35 18.54
CA LEU A 374 14.38 -2.49 18.20
C LEU A 374 14.57 -2.94 16.75
N CYS A 375 14.76 -2.03 15.82
CA CYS A 375 15.02 -2.34 14.41
C CYS A 375 16.22 -3.29 14.23
N PHE A 376 17.31 -3.06 14.96
CA PHE A 376 18.51 -3.90 14.89
C PHE A 376 18.38 -5.16 15.74
N THR A 377 17.75 -5.11 16.89
CA THR A 377 17.58 -6.29 17.78
C THR A 377 16.59 -7.29 17.22
N GLN A 378 15.63 -6.84 16.41
CA GLN A 378 14.65 -7.70 15.74
C GLN A 378 15.09 -8.16 14.33
N ALA A 379 16.29 -7.77 13.89
CA ALA A 379 16.79 -8.17 12.58
C ALA A 379 16.86 -9.72 12.47
N GLY A 380 16.24 -10.24 11.40
CA GLY A 380 16.19 -11.69 11.15
C GLY A 380 15.21 -12.48 12.03
N THR A 381 14.49 -11.83 12.96
CA THR A 381 13.43 -12.51 13.72
C THR A 381 12.16 -12.64 12.89
N PHE A 382 11.32 -13.59 13.23
CA PHE A 382 10.04 -13.82 12.56
C PHE A 382 8.95 -12.99 13.24
N VAL A 383 8.26 -12.15 12.48
CA VAL A 383 7.14 -11.31 12.98
C VAL A 383 5.78 -11.78 12.49
N ARG A 384 5.77 -12.70 11.53
CA ARG A 384 4.59 -13.34 10.98
C ARG A 384 4.95 -14.75 10.53
N ASP A 385 3.98 -15.66 10.54
CA ASP A 385 4.13 -17.05 10.08
C ASP A 385 5.32 -17.78 10.76
N ASN A 386 5.51 -17.55 12.07
CA ASN A 386 6.68 -17.96 12.85
C ASN A 386 6.99 -19.46 12.74
N ASP A 387 5.95 -20.32 12.86
CA ASP A 387 6.13 -21.77 12.82
C ASP A 387 6.58 -22.22 11.43
N LEU A 388 5.95 -21.68 10.36
CA LEU A 388 6.33 -21.97 8.98
C LEU A 388 7.75 -21.49 8.68
N LEU A 389 8.09 -20.26 9.02
CA LEU A 389 9.43 -19.71 8.76
C LEU A 389 10.53 -20.45 9.53
N SER A 390 10.23 -20.88 10.77
CA SER A 390 11.15 -21.70 11.56
C SER A 390 11.39 -23.07 10.90
N ASP A 391 10.33 -23.72 10.40
CA ASP A 391 10.45 -24.99 9.69
C ASP A 391 11.24 -24.81 8.38
N LEU A 392 10.94 -23.75 7.58
CA LEU A 392 11.65 -23.46 6.34
C LEU A 392 13.14 -23.15 6.56
N GLN A 393 13.49 -22.48 7.65
CA GLN A 393 14.89 -22.24 8.01
C GLN A 393 15.63 -23.56 8.30
N ARG A 394 14.99 -24.49 9.02
CA ARG A 394 15.53 -25.83 9.27
C ARG A 394 15.67 -26.65 7.99
N VAL A 395 14.63 -26.61 7.13
CA VAL A 395 14.66 -27.23 5.80
C VAL A 395 15.83 -26.70 5.00
N ASN A 396 16.00 -25.38 4.90
CA ASN A 396 17.12 -24.80 4.16
C ASN A 396 18.50 -25.28 4.68
N THR A 397 18.63 -25.48 5.99
CA THR A 397 19.85 -25.99 6.58
C THR A 397 20.13 -27.44 6.16
N LEU A 398 19.10 -28.28 6.08
CA LEU A 398 19.19 -29.69 5.71
C LEU A 398 19.37 -29.92 4.20
N THR A 399 18.85 -28.99 3.39
CA THR A 399 18.79 -29.11 1.92
C THR A 399 19.68 -28.08 1.20
N LYS A 400 20.84 -27.70 1.79
CA LYS A 400 21.68 -26.57 1.33
C LYS A 400 21.97 -26.55 -0.16
N ASN A 401 22.21 -27.70 -0.77
CA ASN A 401 22.64 -27.80 -2.18
C ASN A 401 21.48 -28.00 -3.18
N GLU A 402 20.24 -28.08 -2.68
CA GLU A 402 19.10 -28.35 -3.53
C GLU A 402 18.39 -27.04 -3.92
N THR A 403 17.96 -26.96 -5.15
CA THR A 403 17.17 -25.83 -5.69
C THR A 403 15.68 -26.11 -5.78
N ALA A 404 15.29 -27.38 -5.58
CA ALA A 404 13.90 -27.83 -5.62
C ALA A 404 13.64 -28.88 -4.53
N ILE A 405 12.42 -28.92 -4.01
CA ILE A 405 11.93 -29.90 -3.06
C ILE A 405 10.55 -30.32 -3.52
N CYS A 406 10.30 -31.61 -3.72
CA CYS A 406 8.98 -32.08 -4.14
C CYS A 406 8.02 -32.18 -2.96
N ALA A 407 6.73 -32.11 -3.25
CA ALA A 407 5.68 -32.12 -2.25
C ALA A 407 4.38 -32.73 -2.81
N ASP A 408 3.49 -33.15 -1.92
CA ASP A 408 2.13 -33.51 -2.28
C ASP A 408 1.36 -32.30 -2.83
N ASP A 409 0.37 -32.53 -3.67
CA ASP A 409 -0.38 -31.48 -4.35
C ASP A 409 -1.07 -30.49 -3.40
N ILE A 410 -1.37 -30.92 -2.17
CA ILE A 410 -1.94 -30.05 -1.13
C ILE A 410 -1.04 -28.84 -0.80
N PHE A 411 0.28 -28.95 -0.97
CA PHE A 411 1.20 -27.84 -0.76
C PHE A 411 1.15 -26.81 -1.88
N PHE A 412 0.55 -27.17 -3.02
CA PHE A 412 0.37 -26.22 -4.11
C PHE A 412 -0.63 -25.13 -3.79
N GLU A 413 -1.59 -25.41 -2.91
CA GLU A 413 -2.54 -24.41 -2.39
C GLU A 413 -1.97 -23.59 -1.22
N GLN A 414 -0.86 -24.01 -0.64
CA GLN A 414 -0.18 -23.28 0.43
C GLN A 414 0.79 -22.24 -0.14
N TRP A 415 0.24 -21.15 -0.65
CA TRP A 415 0.97 -20.04 -1.27
C TRP A 415 2.13 -19.53 -0.41
N SER A 416 1.89 -19.30 0.90
CA SER A 416 2.90 -18.78 1.82
C SER A 416 4.15 -19.65 1.88
N LEU A 417 4.00 -20.97 1.87
CA LEU A 417 5.14 -21.90 1.92
C LEU A 417 6.01 -21.76 0.67
N LYS A 418 5.40 -21.84 -0.51
CA LYS A 418 6.12 -21.76 -1.79
C LYS A 418 6.85 -20.42 -1.92
N ASP A 419 6.16 -19.36 -1.58
CA ASP A 419 6.64 -18.01 -1.79
C ASP A 419 7.77 -17.67 -0.81
N TYR A 420 7.66 -18.01 0.47
CA TYR A 420 8.78 -17.85 1.40
C TYR A 420 9.99 -18.69 1.02
N LEU A 421 9.78 -19.96 0.62
CA LEU A 421 10.87 -20.85 0.23
C LEU A 421 11.63 -20.27 -0.97
N LEU A 422 10.89 -19.77 -1.95
CA LEU A 422 11.49 -19.14 -3.13
C LEU A 422 12.16 -17.80 -2.79
N ARG A 423 11.46 -16.89 -2.07
CA ARG A 423 11.98 -15.56 -1.78
C ARG A 423 13.22 -15.58 -0.91
N LEU A 424 13.22 -16.40 0.15
CA LEU A 424 14.30 -16.39 1.15
C LEU A 424 15.46 -17.32 0.78
N TYR A 425 15.16 -18.45 0.13
CA TYR A 425 16.15 -19.50 -0.07
C TYR A 425 16.38 -19.89 -1.53
N ARG A 426 15.67 -19.25 -2.45
CA ARG A 426 15.73 -19.54 -3.91
C ARG A 426 15.47 -20.99 -4.25
N LYS A 427 14.58 -21.64 -3.47
CA LYS A 427 14.18 -23.02 -3.66
C LYS A 427 12.73 -23.07 -4.13
N ARG A 428 12.46 -23.88 -5.15
CA ARG A 428 11.08 -24.09 -5.63
C ARG A 428 10.47 -25.35 -5.03
N VAL A 429 9.16 -25.36 -4.89
CA VAL A 429 8.40 -26.57 -4.62
C VAL A 429 8.02 -27.18 -5.95
N CYS A 430 8.36 -28.47 -6.18
CA CYS A 430 7.93 -29.23 -7.36
C CYS A 430 6.77 -30.16 -7.00
N MET A 431 5.88 -30.37 -7.97
CA MET A 431 4.81 -31.36 -7.83
C MET A 431 5.34 -32.78 -7.96
N SER A 432 4.64 -33.72 -7.37
CA SER A 432 4.96 -35.15 -7.46
C SER A 432 4.99 -35.71 -8.89
N ASN A 433 4.24 -35.09 -9.80
CA ASN A 433 4.16 -35.47 -11.23
C ASN A 433 5.24 -34.79 -12.11
N GLU A 434 5.99 -33.83 -11.59
CA GLU A 434 7.09 -33.23 -12.32
C GLU A 434 8.30 -34.19 -12.33
N ASN A 435 8.92 -34.39 -13.52
CA ASN A 435 10.15 -35.19 -13.66
C ASN A 435 11.37 -34.51 -13.07
N VAL A 436 11.26 -34.00 -11.83
CA VAL A 436 12.34 -33.36 -11.09
C VAL A 436 12.91 -34.38 -10.10
N LYS A 437 14.14 -34.84 -10.32
CA LYS A 437 14.84 -35.67 -9.35
C LYS A 437 15.36 -34.78 -8.23
N THR A 438 14.75 -34.88 -7.06
CA THR A 438 15.24 -34.28 -5.82
C THR A 438 15.26 -35.32 -4.74
N PRO A 439 16.31 -35.32 -3.89
CA PRO A 439 16.40 -36.26 -2.79
C PRO A 439 15.50 -35.88 -1.59
N PHE A 440 14.64 -34.87 -1.72
CA PHE A 440 13.83 -34.40 -0.60
C PHE A 440 12.36 -34.22 -0.97
N TYR A 441 11.48 -34.51 0.02
CA TYR A 441 10.04 -34.51 -0.15
C TYR A 441 9.35 -33.90 1.09
N PHE A 442 8.34 -33.04 0.90
CA PHE A 442 7.50 -32.49 1.95
C PHE A 442 6.21 -33.27 2.12
N THR A 443 5.80 -33.46 3.37
CA THR A 443 4.46 -33.93 3.75
C THR A 443 3.87 -33.02 4.83
N LEU A 444 2.56 -33.10 5.04
CA LEU A 444 1.95 -32.50 6.21
C LEU A 444 2.42 -33.21 7.49
N PRO A 445 2.45 -32.53 8.66
CA PRO A 445 2.87 -33.13 9.90
C PRO A 445 2.06 -34.37 10.23
N ASN A 446 2.75 -35.45 10.58
CA ASN A 446 2.17 -36.74 10.96
C ASN A 446 1.30 -37.43 9.89
N GLN A 447 1.44 -37.03 8.61
CA GLN A 447 0.80 -37.70 7.48
C GLN A 447 1.83 -38.44 6.65
N THR A 448 1.43 -39.61 6.13
CA THR A 448 2.15 -40.27 5.05
C THR A 448 1.74 -39.62 3.75
N GLY A 449 2.68 -39.01 3.06
CA GLY A 449 2.41 -38.35 1.78
C GLY A 449 1.81 -39.32 0.75
N GLU A 450 0.81 -38.88 0.00
CA GLU A 450 0.14 -39.73 -1.02
C GLU A 450 1.13 -40.21 -2.11
N HIS A 451 2.14 -39.39 -2.41
CA HIS A 451 3.15 -39.67 -3.44
C HIS A 451 4.57 -39.77 -2.88
N LEU A 452 4.70 -39.98 -1.57
CA LEU A 452 6.01 -40.17 -0.95
C LEU A 452 6.66 -41.48 -1.47
N PRO A 453 7.86 -41.40 -2.10
CA PRO A 453 8.53 -42.58 -2.62
C PRO A 453 8.78 -43.65 -1.52
N ALA A 454 8.55 -44.91 -1.88
CA ALA A 454 8.79 -46.04 -0.96
C ALA A 454 10.25 -46.04 -0.52
N GLY A 455 10.49 -46.31 0.76
CA GLY A 455 11.85 -46.29 1.35
C GLY A 455 12.34 -44.92 1.78
N SER A 456 11.51 -43.85 1.67
CA SER A 456 11.85 -42.50 2.16
C SER A 456 11.99 -42.49 3.69
N LYS A 457 12.99 -41.77 4.18
CA LYS A 457 13.27 -41.62 5.60
C LYS A 457 12.94 -40.20 6.08
N LYS A 458 12.12 -40.09 7.14
CA LYS A 458 11.85 -38.78 7.77
C LYS A 458 13.13 -38.26 8.42
N ILE A 459 13.57 -37.07 8.01
CA ILE A 459 14.78 -36.39 8.52
C ILE A 459 14.46 -35.17 9.37
N MET A 460 13.23 -34.62 9.26
CA MET A 460 12.76 -33.49 10.07
C MET A 460 11.27 -33.66 10.36
N ALA A 461 10.88 -33.57 11.62
CA ALA A 461 9.52 -33.32 12.06
C ALA A 461 9.38 -31.83 12.38
N GLY A 462 8.47 -31.17 11.68
CA GLY A 462 8.18 -29.75 11.87
C GLY A 462 6.80 -29.51 12.47
N LYS A 463 6.46 -28.24 12.66
CA LYS A 463 5.12 -27.84 13.13
C LYS A 463 4.13 -27.70 11.97
N THR A 464 4.61 -27.27 10.81
CA THR A 464 3.80 -27.00 9.62
C THR A 464 4.06 -27.98 8.48
N LEU A 465 5.22 -28.61 8.47
CA LEU A 465 5.62 -29.62 7.47
C LEU A 465 6.65 -30.62 8.05
N ASP A 466 6.64 -31.82 7.49
CA ASP A 466 7.67 -32.82 7.69
C ASP A 466 8.56 -32.94 6.45
N LEU A 467 9.87 -33.16 6.63
CA LEU A 467 10.81 -33.34 5.52
C LEU A 467 11.32 -34.80 5.51
N TYR A 468 11.26 -35.38 4.34
CA TYR A 468 11.76 -36.73 4.07
C TYR A 468 12.94 -36.70 3.09
N GLN A 469 13.88 -37.59 3.29
CA GLN A 469 14.90 -37.91 2.30
C GLN A 469 14.42 -39.11 1.50
N THR A 470 14.35 -38.96 0.17
CA THR A 470 13.95 -40.04 -0.75
C THR A 470 15.15 -40.93 -1.10
N PRO A 471 14.94 -42.21 -1.42
CA PRO A 471 16.03 -43.06 -1.96
C PRO A 471 16.56 -42.44 -3.26
N GLN A 472 17.88 -42.49 -3.44
CA GLN A 472 18.55 -42.03 -4.66
C GLN A 472 18.31 -42.99 -5.83
#